data_b393e1490226f851a8bf1b8385f74836
#
_entry.id   b393e1490226f851a8bf1b8385f74836
#
_cell.length_a   1.000
_cell.length_b   1.000
_cell.length_c   1.000
_cell.angle_alpha   90.00
_cell.angle_beta   90.00
_cell.angle_gamma   90.00
#
_symmetry.space_group_name_H-M   'P 1'
#
loop_
_entity.id
_entity.type
_entity.pdbx_description
1 polymer ?
#
loop_
_entity_poly.entity_id
_entity_poly.type
_entity_poly.pdbx_seq_one_letter_code
_entity_poly.pdbx_strand_id
1 'polypeptide(L)'
;MMAIFHLTLKTVSRSKGQSVVAAAAYRAGERLKDQETGEVKDFTRKHGVAYREIQLPPNAPERYQDRATLWNAVQAQETRRNAQLAREVEVALPQELARATQIRLVQDYVDRNFVQAGMCADWALHDKGDGNPHAHILLTTRSLKANGDWAPKQKSTYLRDSSGAKIPQMDAKTGQQKIGARGRKMWQRTTVSYNDWNERDNTEKWRADWADSCNHYLTADQQIDHRSYDRQGSEQLPTIHEGHTAQQMGDRSERVQLNQQIKAANHQLAELQAKLKQIQRMIAQLIQRLQEVINERVRRIGLNPTDATTGAIKSAEPTVTETNTDAQIQQRQAEQRESAIKRQNRDHERGRSNYAPKPRIERPNQGNQRPGPRR
;
A
#
# COMPACT_ATOMS: atom_id res chain seq x y z
N MET A 1 -10.72 -11.03 18.36
CA MET A 1 -10.11 -11.22 17.01
C MET A 1 -9.01 -10.18 16.93
N MET A 2 -7.82 -10.51 16.43
CA MET A 2 -6.74 -9.53 16.35
C MET A 2 -6.98 -8.60 15.16
N ALA A 3 -6.71 -7.31 15.32
CA ALA A 3 -6.72 -6.34 14.24
C ALA A 3 -5.82 -6.81 13.09
N ILE A 4 -6.23 -6.59 11.86
CA ILE A 4 -5.49 -7.03 10.66
C ILE A 4 -4.97 -5.79 9.95
N PHE A 5 -3.66 -5.74 9.66
CA PHE A 5 -3.11 -4.70 8.81
C PHE A 5 -3.54 -4.91 7.36
N HIS A 6 -4.21 -3.92 6.79
CA HIS A 6 -4.46 -3.86 5.35
C HIS A 6 -4.39 -2.40 4.89
N LEU A 7 -3.55 -2.15 3.88
CA LEU A 7 -3.53 -0.92 3.13
C LEU A 7 -3.18 -1.24 1.68
N THR A 8 -4.07 -0.88 0.76
CA THR A 8 -3.83 -0.98 -0.69
C THR A 8 -3.92 0.38 -1.36
N LEU A 9 -3.13 0.52 -2.43
CA LEU A 9 -3.11 1.70 -3.29
C LEU A 9 -3.59 1.31 -4.68
N LYS A 10 -4.59 2.03 -5.17
CA LYS A 10 -5.17 1.85 -6.51
C LYS A 10 -5.16 3.17 -7.26
N THR A 11 -5.23 3.11 -8.57
CA THR A 11 -5.31 4.30 -9.44
C THR A 11 -6.60 4.27 -10.22
N VAL A 12 -7.35 5.36 -10.16
CA VAL A 12 -8.47 5.62 -11.08
C VAL A 12 -7.88 6.26 -12.34
N SER A 13 -8.09 5.65 -13.51
CA SER A 13 -7.40 6.01 -14.74
C SER A 13 -8.32 6.05 -15.94
N ARG A 14 -8.17 7.07 -16.81
CA ARG A 14 -8.89 7.16 -18.10
C ARG A 14 -8.57 6.00 -19.03
N SER A 15 -7.33 5.52 -19.03
CA SER A 15 -6.93 4.40 -19.91
C SER A 15 -7.68 3.11 -19.60
N LYS A 16 -8.26 2.99 -18.41
CA LYS A 16 -9.11 1.87 -17.99
C LYS A 16 -10.61 2.15 -18.20
N GLY A 17 -10.97 3.24 -18.86
CA GLY A 17 -12.37 3.64 -19.02
C GLY A 17 -13.07 4.05 -17.72
N GLN A 18 -12.31 4.42 -16.69
CA GLN A 18 -12.87 4.79 -15.37
C GLN A 18 -13.21 6.27 -15.30
N SER A 19 -14.32 6.61 -14.65
CA SER A 19 -14.70 7.97 -14.26
C SER A 19 -14.41 8.16 -12.79
N VAL A 20 -13.76 9.27 -12.43
CA VAL A 20 -13.51 9.61 -11.03
C VAL A 20 -14.80 10.05 -10.33
N VAL A 21 -15.74 10.67 -11.08
CA VAL A 21 -17.07 11.03 -10.56
C VAL A 21 -17.85 9.78 -10.17
N ALA A 22 -17.82 8.72 -11.01
CA ALA A 22 -18.43 7.44 -10.68
C ALA A 22 -17.74 6.77 -9.49
N ALA A 23 -16.42 6.88 -9.41
CA ALA A 23 -15.64 6.34 -8.29
C ALA A 23 -16.02 7.02 -6.96
N ALA A 24 -16.16 8.34 -6.94
CA ALA A 24 -16.57 9.11 -5.77
C ALA A 24 -18.02 8.80 -5.37
N ALA A 25 -18.93 8.81 -6.35
CA ALA A 25 -20.34 8.47 -6.13
C ALA A 25 -20.52 7.08 -5.49
N TYR A 26 -19.78 6.09 -5.99
CA TYR A 26 -19.81 4.72 -5.48
C TYR A 26 -19.34 4.63 -4.03
N ARG A 27 -18.24 5.31 -3.67
CA ARG A 27 -17.67 5.27 -2.31
C ARG A 27 -18.55 5.96 -1.31
N ALA A 28 -19.07 7.13 -1.70
CA ALA A 28 -19.94 7.92 -0.84
C ALA A 28 -21.38 7.38 -0.75
N GLY A 29 -21.79 6.46 -1.64
CA GLY A 29 -23.19 6.04 -1.75
C GLY A 29 -24.10 7.19 -2.16
N GLU A 30 -23.66 8.02 -3.12
CA GLU A 30 -24.36 9.22 -3.57
C GLU A 30 -24.76 9.16 -5.02
N ARG A 31 -25.60 10.11 -5.41
CA ARG A 31 -25.99 10.35 -6.79
C ARG A 31 -25.26 11.58 -7.33
N LEU A 32 -24.32 11.38 -8.26
CA LEU A 32 -23.53 12.45 -8.87
C LEU A 32 -23.73 12.47 -10.39
N LYS A 33 -23.79 13.69 -10.97
CA LYS A 33 -23.78 13.86 -12.41
C LYS A 33 -22.36 13.99 -12.91
N ASP A 34 -21.95 13.12 -13.82
CA ASP A 34 -20.71 13.22 -14.58
C ASP A 34 -20.91 14.24 -15.71
N GLN A 35 -20.28 15.41 -15.59
CA GLN A 35 -20.46 16.51 -16.55
C GLN A 35 -19.81 16.22 -17.90
N GLU A 36 -18.80 15.36 -17.95
CA GLU A 36 -18.11 15.00 -19.20
C GLU A 36 -18.98 14.10 -20.08
N THR A 37 -19.67 13.13 -19.49
CA THR A 37 -20.52 12.19 -20.22
C THR A 37 -22.01 12.58 -20.20
N GLY A 38 -22.41 13.48 -19.31
CA GLY A 38 -23.79 13.82 -19.03
C GLY A 38 -24.55 12.78 -18.21
N GLU A 39 -23.93 11.63 -17.91
CA GLU A 39 -24.56 10.53 -17.19
C GLU A 39 -24.71 10.81 -15.69
N VAL A 40 -25.75 10.25 -15.10
CA VAL A 40 -25.95 10.27 -13.66
C VAL A 40 -25.46 8.95 -13.09
N LYS A 41 -24.50 9.02 -12.16
CA LYS A 41 -23.97 7.90 -11.39
C LYS A 41 -24.69 7.82 -10.06
N ASP A 42 -25.65 6.91 -9.94
CA ASP A 42 -26.52 6.78 -8.77
C ASP A 42 -26.18 5.51 -7.99
N PHE A 43 -25.67 5.71 -6.77
CA PHE A 43 -25.33 4.66 -5.83
C PHE A 43 -26.03 4.83 -4.48
N THR A 44 -27.14 5.58 -4.44
CA THR A 44 -27.90 5.83 -3.20
C THR A 44 -28.46 4.56 -2.56
N ARG A 45 -28.62 3.48 -3.35
CA ARG A 45 -29.05 2.16 -2.84
C ARG A 45 -27.92 1.34 -2.22
N LYS A 46 -26.68 1.86 -2.23
CA LYS A 46 -25.54 1.15 -1.63
C LYS A 46 -25.67 1.16 -0.10
N HIS A 47 -25.69 -0.03 0.48
CA HIS A 47 -25.67 -0.21 1.93
C HIS A 47 -24.25 -0.25 2.49
N GLY A 48 -24.12 0.03 3.79
CA GLY A 48 -22.88 -0.08 4.53
C GLY A 48 -21.96 1.15 4.46
N VAL A 49 -22.40 2.28 3.91
CA VAL A 49 -21.69 3.56 4.03
C VAL A 49 -22.02 4.17 5.40
N ALA A 50 -21.09 4.03 6.34
CA ALA A 50 -21.31 4.45 7.73
C ALA A 50 -20.92 5.91 8.00
N TYR A 51 -19.98 6.45 7.21
CA TYR A 51 -19.51 7.83 7.31
C TYR A 51 -18.85 8.28 6.00
N ARG A 52 -18.86 9.59 5.72
CA ARG A 52 -18.20 10.20 4.58
C ARG A 52 -17.83 11.65 4.84
N GLU A 53 -16.70 12.08 4.31
CA GLU A 53 -16.17 13.42 4.53
C GLU A 53 -15.21 13.83 3.40
N ILE A 54 -15.15 15.14 3.13
CA ILE A 54 -14.12 15.74 2.29
C ILE A 54 -13.25 16.63 3.17
N GLN A 55 -11.95 16.38 3.16
CA GLN A 55 -10.94 17.20 3.81
C GLN A 55 -10.13 17.93 2.75
N LEU A 56 -10.02 19.24 2.91
CA LEU A 56 -9.39 20.12 1.94
C LEU A 56 -8.12 20.78 2.50
N PRO A 57 -7.05 20.94 1.70
CA PRO A 57 -5.92 21.74 2.09
C PRO A 57 -6.31 23.24 2.16
N PRO A 58 -5.57 24.07 2.94
CA PRO A 58 -5.95 25.47 3.20
C PRO A 58 -6.13 26.36 1.96
N ASN A 59 -5.46 26.03 0.86
CA ASN A 59 -5.55 26.76 -0.40
C ASN A 59 -6.61 26.21 -1.36
N ALA A 60 -7.40 25.22 -0.94
CA ALA A 60 -8.51 24.70 -1.75
C ALA A 60 -9.71 25.65 -1.71
N PRO A 61 -10.38 25.89 -2.84
CA PRO A 61 -11.63 26.60 -2.86
C PRO A 61 -12.70 25.88 -2.05
N GLU A 62 -13.47 26.59 -1.24
CA GLU A 62 -14.54 26.05 -0.40
C GLU A 62 -15.57 25.23 -1.20
N ARG A 63 -15.84 25.60 -2.46
CA ARG A 63 -16.74 24.86 -3.35
C ARG A 63 -16.34 23.39 -3.55
N TYR A 64 -15.10 23.00 -3.25
CA TYR A 64 -14.65 21.63 -3.33
C TYR A 64 -15.08 20.76 -2.12
N GLN A 65 -15.76 21.33 -1.14
CA GLN A 65 -16.54 20.58 -0.15
C GLN A 65 -17.74 19.87 -0.80
N ASP A 66 -18.21 20.36 -1.95
CA ASP A 66 -19.18 19.62 -2.78
C ASP A 66 -18.48 18.58 -3.65
N ARG A 67 -18.82 17.31 -3.42
CA ARG A 67 -18.21 16.15 -4.07
C ARG A 67 -18.35 16.18 -5.59
N ALA A 68 -19.52 16.58 -6.09
CA ALA A 68 -19.75 16.68 -7.54
C ALA A 68 -18.85 17.74 -8.16
N THR A 69 -18.73 18.90 -7.52
CA THR A 69 -17.89 20.01 -7.98
C THR A 69 -16.41 19.62 -7.99
N LEU A 70 -15.92 19.00 -6.91
CA LEU A 70 -14.51 18.56 -6.81
C LEU A 70 -14.16 17.59 -7.92
N TRP A 71 -14.91 16.49 -8.04
CA TRP A 71 -14.50 15.40 -8.94
C TRP A 71 -14.78 15.69 -10.40
N ASN A 72 -15.79 16.50 -10.71
CA ASN A 72 -15.95 17.03 -12.09
C ASN A 72 -14.82 17.99 -12.46
N ALA A 73 -14.35 18.84 -11.54
CA ALA A 73 -13.20 19.71 -11.80
C ALA A 73 -11.92 18.92 -12.03
N VAL A 74 -11.67 17.86 -11.26
CA VAL A 74 -10.54 16.94 -11.46
C VAL A 74 -10.65 16.25 -12.83
N GLN A 75 -11.81 15.70 -13.18
CA GLN A 75 -12.03 14.99 -14.44
C GLN A 75 -11.84 15.91 -15.67
N ALA A 76 -12.33 17.14 -15.61
CA ALA A 76 -12.16 18.15 -16.64
C ALA A 76 -10.69 18.58 -16.81
N GLN A 77 -9.90 18.62 -15.70
CA GLN A 77 -8.49 18.99 -15.73
C GLN A 77 -7.60 17.87 -16.31
N GLU A 78 -7.99 16.61 -16.20
CA GLU A 78 -7.20 15.43 -16.59
C GLU A 78 -7.60 14.92 -17.98
N THR A 79 -7.30 15.68 -19.05
CA THR A 79 -7.79 15.43 -20.42
C THR A 79 -7.03 14.34 -21.19
N ARG A 80 -5.81 13.98 -20.79
CA ARG A 80 -4.99 13.02 -21.54
C ARG A 80 -5.60 11.61 -21.47
N ARG A 81 -5.57 10.86 -22.57
CA ARG A 81 -6.11 9.50 -22.69
C ARG A 81 -5.56 8.54 -21.58
N ASN A 82 -4.31 8.69 -21.17
CA ASN A 82 -3.67 7.90 -20.13
C ASN A 82 -3.62 8.63 -18.78
N ALA A 83 -4.44 9.65 -18.56
CA ALA A 83 -4.42 10.41 -17.33
C ALA A 83 -4.82 9.55 -16.14
N GLN A 84 -4.05 9.67 -15.08
CA GLN A 84 -4.41 9.26 -13.74
C GLN A 84 -5.33 10.33 -13.16
N LEU A 85 -6.59 9.96 -12.89
CA LEU A 85 -7.63 10.86 -12.39
C LEU A 85 -7.53 11.04 -10.88
N ALA A 86 -7.37 9.93 -10.17
CA ALA A 86 -7.25 9.93 -8.71
C ALA A 86 -6.39 8.76 -8.24
N ARG A 87 -5.90 8.87 -7.01
CA ARG A 87 -5.37 7.75 -6.24
C ARG A 87 -6.38 7.35 -5.20
N GLU A 88 -6.56 6.07 -5.03
CA GLU A 88 -7.34 5.50 -3.94
C GLU A 88 -6.43 4.80 -2.96
N VAL A 89 -6.63 5.09 -1.69
CA VAL A 89 -6.07 4.33 -0.57
C VAL A 89 -7.22 3.63 0.12
N GLU A 90 -7.12 2.32 0.28
CA GLU A 90 -8.10 1.51 1.00
C GLU A 90 -7.42 0.92 2.24
N VAL A 91 -8.00 1.16 3.41
CA VAL A 91 -7.45 0.73 4.71
C VAL A 91 -8.49 -0.06 5.51
N ALA A 92 -8.07 -1.17 6.13
CA ALA A 92 -8.90 -1.85 7.11
C ALA A 92 -8.86 -1.11 8.45
N LEU A 93 -10.00 -1.07 9.13
CA LEU A 93 -10.14 -0.45 10.44
C LEU A 93 -10.18 -1.53 11.52
N PRO A 94 -9.52 -1.31 12.67
CA PRO A 94 -9.67 -2.21 13.80
C PRO A 94 -11.14 -2.27 14.25
N GLN A 95 -11.72 -3.46 14.23
CA GLN A 95 -13.11 -3.69 14.66
C GLN A 95 -13.29 -3.54 16.17
N GLU A 96 -12.21 -3.59 16.92
CA GLU A 96 -12.15 -3.39 18.37
C GLU A 96 -12.45 -1.95 18.77
N LEU A 97 -12.29 -1.01 17.85
CA LEU A 97 -12.49 0.41 18.10
C LEU A 97 -13.96 0.81 17.91
N ALA A 98 -14.46 1.66 18.80
CA ALA A 98 -15.75 2.29 18.64
C ALA A 98 -15.81 3.14 17.35
N ARG A 99 -16.98 3.26 16.72
CA ARG A 99 -17.18 4.00 15.47
C ARG A 99 -16.62 5.43 15.51
N ALA A 100 -16.86 6.16 16.59
CA ALA A 100 -16.33 7.52 16.74
C ALA A 100 -14.80 7.56 16.73
N THR A 101 -14.14 6.55 17.31
CA THR A 101 -12.68 6.42 17.31
C THR A 101 -12.18 6.04 15.92
N GLN A 102 -12.87 5.13 15.21
CA GLN A 102 -12.53 4.78 13.83
C GLN A 102 -12.61 6.00 12.90
N ILE A 103 -13.62 6.85 13.05
CA ILE A 103 -13.77 8.09 12.27
C ILE A 103 -12.59 9.02 12.56
N ARG A 104 -12.30 9.28 13.84
CA ARG A 104 -11.16 10.15 14.24
C ARG A 104 -9.84 9.62 13.73
N LEU A 105 -9.60 8.32 13.84
CA LEU A 105 -8.39 7.66 13.32
C LEU A 105 -8.19 7.95 11.82
N VAL A 106 -9.24 7.83 11.01
CA VAL A 106 -9.16 8.12 9.57
C VAL A 106 -8.98 9.62 9.32
N GLN A 107 -9.70 10.48 10.04
CA GLN A 107 -9.57 11.95 9.92
C GLN A 107 -8.12 12.39 10.16
N ASP A 108 -7.53 11.97 11.28
CA ASP A 108 -6.17 12.33 11.67
C ASP A 108 -5.12 11.77 10.68
N TYR A 109 -5.31 10.53 10.22
CA TYR A 109 -4.45 9.91 9.23
C TYR A 109 -4.51 10.62 7.88
N VAL A 110 -5.71 10.95 7.40
CA VAL A 110 -5.94 11.65 6.13
C VAL A 110 -5.37 13.06 6.18
N ASP A 111 -5.61 13.78 7.26
CA ASP A 111 -5.07 15.13 7.43
C ASP A 111 -3.55 15.12 7.37
N ARG A 112 -2.90 14.31 8.20
CA ARG A 112 -1.45 14.28 8.36
C ARG A 112 -0.72 13.83 7.10
N ASN A 113 -1.23 12.82 6.39
CA ASN A 113 -0.52 12.21 5.25
C ASN A 113 -0.85 12.83 3.90
N PHE A 114 -2.05 13.38 3.75
CA PHE A 114 -2.53 13.80 2.43
C PHE A 114 -2.93 15.26 2.38
N VAL A 115 -3.74 15.75 3.32
CA VAL A 115 -4.25 17.12 3.29
C VAL A 115 -3.14 18.13 3.55
N GLN A 116 -2.30 17.90 4.55
CA GLN A 116 -1.13 18.73 4.84
C GLN A 116 -0.10 18.71 3.71
N ALA A 117 -0.03 17.63 2.92
CA ALA A 117 0.77 17.55 1.70
C ALA A 117 0.13 18.31 0.52
N GLY A 118 -1.09 18.84 0.66
CA GLY A 118 -1.80 19.64 -0.34
C GLY A 118 -2.77 18.86 -1.24
N MET A 119 -3.13 17.61 -0.89
CA MET A 119 -4.14 16.83 -1.61
C MET A 119 -5.54 17.17 -1.07
N CYS A 120 -6.53 17.24 -1.96
CA CYS A 120 -7.92 17.11 -1.54
C CYS A 120 -8.20 15.62 -1.32
N ALA A 121 -8.79 15.28 -0.20
CA ALA A 121 -9.13 13.92 0.18
C ALA A 121 -10.64 13.79 0.38
N ASP A 122 -11.24 12.83 -0.32
CA ASP A 122 -12.64 12.46 -0.19
C ASP A 122 -12.69 11.01 0.28
N TRP A 123 -13.20 10.77 1.48
CA TRP A 123 -13.18 9.43 2.05
C TRP A 123 -14.52 8.99 2.60
N ALA A 124 -14.72 7.69 2.61
CA ALA A 124 -15.90 7.06 3.15
C ALA A 124 -15.52 5.81 3.95
N LEU A 125 -16.15 5.66 5.10
CA LEU A 125 -16.06 4.48 5.95
C LEU A 125 -17.19 3.54 5.59
N HIS A 126 -16.84 2.31 5.25
CA HIS A 126 -17.78 1.24 4.95
C HIS A 126 -17.77 0.20 6.04
N ASP A 127 -18.96 -0.18 6.47
CA ASP A 127 -19.19 -1.28 7.40
C ASP A 127 -20.55 -1.90 7.13
N LYS A 128 -20.56 -3.18 6.81
CA LYS A 128 -21.79 -3.96 6.59
C LYS A 128 -22.18 -4.81 7.79
N GLY A 129 -21.45 -4.70 8.89
CA GLY A 129 -21.60 -5.58 10.05
C GLY A 129 -21.04 -6.97 9.84
N ASP A 130 -20.20 -7.17 8.82
CA ASP A 130 -19.54 -8.42 8.46
C ASP A 130 -18.16 -8.61 9.13
N GLY A 131 -17.82 -7.72 10.06
CA GLY A 131 -16.53 -7.75 10.77
C GLY A 131 -15.35 -7.22 9.95
N ASN A 132 -15.60 -6.52 8.84
CA ASN A 132 -14.57 -5.92 7.99
C ASN A 132 -14.82 -4.42 7.76
N PRO A 133 -14.81 -3.58 8.81
CA PRO A 133 -14.89 -2.14 8.63
C PRO A 133 -13.64 -1.64 7.90
N HIS A 134 -13.83 -0.81 6.88
CA HIS A 134 -12.73 -0.28 6.06
C HIS A 134 -13.05 1.11 5.55
N ALA A 135 -12.02 1.89 5.24
CA ALA A 135 -12.16 3.20 4.65
C ALA A 135 -11.56 3.24 3.24
N HIS A 136 -12.29 3.88 2.32
CA HIS A 136 -11.82 4.25 1.00
C HIS A 136 -11.51 5.73 0.98
N ILE A 137 -10.29 6.10 0.66
CA ILE A 137 -9.79 7.47 0.61
C ILE A 137 -9.41 7.78 -0.83
N LEU A 138 -10.16 8.67 -1.46
CA LEU A 138 -9.94 9.10 -2.84
C LEU A 138 -9.18 10.43 -2.81
N LEU A 139 -8.02 10.48 -3.46
CA LEU A 139 -7.06 11.59 -3.39
C LEU A 139 -6.85 12.21 -4.76
N THR A 140 -6.74 13.53 -4.79
CA THR A 140 -6.35 14.25 -6.01
C THR A 140 -4.88 13.99 -6.36
N THR A 141 -4.53 14.07 -7.65
CA THR A 141 -3.17 13.83 -8.17
C THR A 141 -2.45 15.10 -8.57
N ARG A 142 -3.14 16.25 -8.44
CA ARG A 142 -2.58 17.60 -8.61
C ARG A 142 -2.72 18.39 -7.33
N SER A 143 -1.70 19.14 -7.00
CA SER A 143 -1.78 20.16 -5.98
C SER A 143 -2.56 21.37 -6.49
N LEU A 144 -3.00 22.21 -5.57
CA LEU A 144 -3.59 23.50 -5.85
C LEU A 144 -2.53 24.59 -5.65
N LYS A 145 -2.58 25.64 -6.47
CA LYS A 145 -1.80 26.85 -6.27
C LYS A 145 -2.41 27.70 -5.16
N ALA A 146 -1.70 28.75 -4.72
CA ALA A 146 -2.18 29.67 -3.68
C ALA A 146 -3.51 30.37 -4.06
N ASN A 147 -3.80 30.52 -5.35
CA ASN A 147 -5.05 31.12 -5.84
C ASN A 147 -6.19 30.08 -6.04
N GLY A 148 -5.99 28.84 -5.64
CA GLY A 148 -6.97 27.77 -5.76
C GLY A 148 -7.04 27.08 -7.13
N ASP A 149 -6.23 27.48 -8.09
CA ASP A 149 -6.16 26.80 -9.39
C ASP A 149 -5.35 25.51 -9.32
N TRP A 150 -5.65 24.55 -10.21
CA TRP A 150 -4.87 23.34 -10.34
C TRP A 150 -3.44 23.61 -10.82
N ALA A 151 -2.46 23.11 -10.12
CA ALA A 151 -1.06 23.15 -10.54
C ALA A 151 -0.81 22.14 -11.69
N PRO A 152 0.20 22.33 -12.53
CA PRO A 152 0.60 21.33 -13.52
C PRO A 152 1.20 20.11 -12.81
N LYS A 153 1.07 18.90 -13.41
CA LYS A 153 1.73 17.68 -12.86
C LYS A 153 3.26 17.73 -12.99
N GLN A 154 3.76 18.52 -13.92
CA GLN A 154 5.18 18.63 -14.22
C GLN A 154 5.58 20.11 -14.38
N LYS A 155 6.81 20.41 -14.02
CA LYS A 155 7.42 21.73 -14.23
C LYS A 155 8.74 21.57 -14.95
N SER A 156 9.04 22.55 -15.84
CA SER A 156 10.34 22.61 -16.50
C SER A 156 11.34 23.36 -15.58
N THR A 157 12.48 22.76 -15.34
CA THR A 157 13.57 23.34 -14.55
C THR A 157 14.86 23.33 -15.35
N TYR A 158 15.84 24.18 -14.95
CA TYR A 158 17.16 24.15 -15.59
C TYR A 158 17.98 22.96 -15.09
N LEU A 159 18.64 22.27 -16.04
CA LEU A 159 19.70 21.33 -15.66
C LEU A 159 20.87 22.10 -15.06
N ARG A 160 21.44 21.55 -13.98
CA ARG A 160 22.58 22.11 -13.27
C ARG A 160 23.69 21.07 -13.21
N ASP A 161 24.93 21.52 -13.26
CA ASP A 161 26.11 20.67 -13.03
C ASP A 161 26.35 20.41 -11.53
N SER A 162 27.44 19.71 -11.22
CA SER A 162 27.83 19.39 -9.84
C SER A 162 28.15 20.64 -8.98
N SER A 163 28.45 21.78 -9.59
CA SER A 163 28.66 23.07 -8.92
C SER A 163 27.37 23.85 -8.71
N GLY A 164 26.23 23.37 -9.23
CA GLY A 164 24.95 24.06 -9.19
C GLY A 164 24.76 25.10 -10.31
N ALA A 165 25.71 25.26 -11.23
CA ALA A 165 25.59 26.15 -12.37
C ALA A 165 24.69 25.59 -13.45
N LYS A 166 23.99 26.46 -14.20
CA LYS A 166 23.13 26.05 -15.31
C LYS A 166 23.96 25.49 -16.46
N ILE A 167 23.57 24.40 -17.05
CA ILE A 167 24.25 23.79 -18.20
C ILE A 167 23.83 24.52 -19.48
N PRO A 168 24.78 25.05 -20.29
CA PRO A 168 24.48 25.71 -21.55
C PRO A 168 23.81 24.76 -22.56
N GLN A 169 22.83 25.24 -23.30
CA GLN A 169 22.30 24.53 -24.47
C GLN A 169 23.18 24.86 -25.68
N MET A 170 23.95 23.88 -26.12
CA MET A 170 24.85 24.06 -27.26
C MET A 170 24.13 23.90 -28.60
N ASP A 171 24.52 24.66 -29.59
CA ASP A 171 24.13 24.44 -30.97
C ASP A 171 24.99 23.36 -31.61
N ALA A 172 24.36 22.31 -32.16
CA ALA A 172 25.07 21.16 -32.70
C ALA A 172 25.94 21.49 -33.95
N LYS A 173 25.62 22.60 -34.66
CA LYS A 173 26.35 22.98 -35.88
C LYS A 173 27.52 23.90 -35.59
N THR A 174 27.35 24.82 -34.65
CA THR A 174 28.37 25.87 -34.38
C THR A 174 29.21 25.58 -33.16
N GLY A 175 28.82 24.62 -32.30
CA GLY A 175 29.50 24.34 -31.03
C GLY A 175 29.39 25.46 -30.01
N GLN A 176 28.62 26.52 -30.27
CA GLN A 176 28.44 27.65 -29.37
C GLN A 176 27.15 27.55 -28.58
N GLN A 177 27.05 28.29 -27.48
CA GLN A 177 25.79 28.32 -26.71
C GLN A 177 24.69 28.96 -27.55
N LYS A 178 23.55 28.25 -27.68
CA LYS A 178 22.37 28.76 -28.39
C LYS A 178 21.89 30.07 -27.80
N ILE A 179 21.61 31.00 -28.72
CA ILE A 179 20.97 32.29 -28.43
C ILE A 179 19.50 32.16 -28.87
N GLY A 180 18.59 32.39 -27.95
CA GLY A 180 17.15 32.40 -28.22
C GLY A 180 16.65 33.76 -28.70
N ALA A 181 15.33 33.88 -28.86
CA ALA A 181 14.68 35.14 -29.18
C ALA A 181 15.12 36.24 -28.18
N ARG A 182 15.29 37.43 -28.68
CA ARG A 182 15.75 38.62 -27.93
C ARG A 182 17.18 38.51 -27.36
N GLY A 183 18.09 37.78 -28.04
CA GLY A 183 19.50 37.68 -27.66
C GLY A 183 19.81 36.98 -26.35
N ARG A 184 18.88 36.24 -25.78
CA ARG A 184 19.07 35.55 -24.50
C ARG A 184 19.76 34.20 -24.68
N LYS A 185 20.80 33.92 -23.86
CA LYS A 185 21.48 32.63 -23.80
C LYS A 185 20.48 31.53 -23.40
N MET A 186 20.49 30.41 -24.11
CA MET A 186 19.64 29.26 -23.82
C MET A 186 20.38 28.26 -22.92
N TRP A 187 19.64 27.65 -22.02
CA TRP A 187 20.12 26.69 -21.03
C TRP A 187 19.36 25.37 -21.19
N GLN A 188 20.05 24.27 -20.93
CA GLN A 188 19.39 22.98 -20.92
C GLN A 188 18.32 22.91 -19.83
N ARG A 189 17.18 22.30 -20.17
CA ARG A 189 16.05 22.16 -19.27
C ARG A 189 15.63 20.71 -19.22
N THR A 190 15.16 20.29 -18.06
CA THR A 190 14.52 19.01 -17.86
C THR A 190 13.13 19.19 -17.30
N THR A 191 12.31 18.15 -17.42
CA THR A 191 10.97 18.12 -16.85
C THR A 191 10.99 17.29 -15.59
N VAL A 192 10.58 17.88 -14.47
CA VAL A 192 10.45 17.21 -13.18
C VAL A 192 9.00 17.21 -12.72
N SER A 193 8.64 16.29 -11.86
CA SER A 193 7.34 16.30 -11.19
C SER A 193 7.13 17.60 -10.42
N TYR A 194 5.90 18.10 -10.40
CA TYR A 194 5.55 19.31 -9.65
C TYR A 194 5.53 19.05 -8.14
N ASN A 195 5.09 17.84 -7.74
CA ASN A 195 5.09 17.32 -6.38
C ASN A 195 5.75 15.94 -6.34
N ASP A 196 6.00 15.43 -5.14
CA ASP A 196 6.64 14.15 -4.85
C ASP A 196 5.64 12.99 -4.61
N TRP A 197 4.35 13.25 -4.76
CA TRP A 197 3.29 12.30 -4.37
C TRP A 197 3.34 10.94 -5.06
N ASN A 198 4.04 10.83 -6.20
CA ASN A 198 4.24 9.58 -6.93
C ASN A 198 5.57 8.88 -6.59
N GLU A 199 6.35 9.40 -5.66
CA GLU A 199 7.57 8.74 -5.23
C GLU A 199 7.27 7.42 -4.52
N ARG A 200 8.10 6.42 -4.78
CA ARG A 200 7.89 5.06 -4.30
C ARG A 200 7.92 4.98 -2.77
N ASP A 201 8.75 5.80 -2.14
CA ASP A 201 8.92 5.82 -0.69
C ASP A 201 7.66 6.27 0.06
N ASN A 202 6.79 7.05 -0.59
CA ASN A 202 5.53 7.46 0.02
C ASN A 202 4.63 6.28 0.36
N THR A 203 4.65 5.23 -0.45
CA THR A 203 3.85 4.02 -0.17
C THR A 203 4.25 3.40 1.16
N GLU A 204 5.54 3.27 1.41
CA GLU A 204 6.05 2.70 2.67
C GLU A 204 5.76 3.62 3.86
N LYS A 205 5.94 4.93 3.70
CA LYS A 205 5.60 5.93 4.73
C LYS A 205 4.12 5.86 5.11
N TRP A 206 3.22 5.83 4.13
CA TRP A 206 1.78 5.76 4.38
C TRP A 206 1.37 4.44 5.04
N ARG A 207 2.01 3.33 4.68
CA ARG A 207 1.77 2.02 5.31
C ARG A 207 2.24 2.00 6.77
N ALA A 208 3.44 2.53 7.03
CA ALA A 208 3.99 2.62 8.38
C ALA A 208 3.11 3.51 9.26
N ASP A 209 2.80 4.73 8.78
CA ASP A 209 1.99 5.67 9.54
C ASP A 209 0.55 5.16 9.80
N TRP A 210 -0.02 4.36 8.89
CA TRP A 210 -1.31 3.71 9.16
C TRP A 210 -1.23 2.70 10.30
N ALA A 211 -0.19 1.87 10.33
CA ALA A 211 0.02 0.94 11.44
C ALA A 211 0.22 1.68 12.76
N ASP A 212 1.07 2.71 12.78
CA ASP A 212 1.34 3.52 13.96
C ASP A 212 0.08 4.24 14.45
N SER A 213 -0.73 4.78 13.52
CA SER A 213 -2.01 5.42 13.83
C SER A 213 -2.99 4.46 14.49
N CYS A 214 -3.12 3.23 13.98
CA CYS A 214 -3.94 2.20 14.59
C CYS A 214 -3.41 1.80 15.98
N ASN A 215 -2.11 1.59 16.08
CA ASN A 215 -1.45 1.12 17.31
C ASN A 215 -1.53 2.12 18.46
N HIS A 216 -1.74 3.41 18.16
CA HIS A 216 -2.02 4.43 19.17
C HIS A 216 -3.29 4.13 19.98
N TYR A 217 -4.26 3.45 19.38
CA TYR A 217 -5.55 3.12 19.99
C TYR A 217 -5.67 1.65 20.42
N LEU A 218 -4.72 0.79 20.03
CA LEU A 218 -4.75 -0.64 20.28
C LEU A 218 -3.88 -1.02 21.49
N THR A 219 -4.31 -2.04 22.22
CA THR A 219 -3.49 -2.64 23.28
C THR A 219 -2.29 -3.37 22.70
N ALA A 220 -1.26 -3.58 23.47
CA ALA A 220 0.02 -4.17 23.01
C ALA A 220 -0.13 -5.54 22.31
N ASP A 221 -1.13 -6.33 22.71
CA ASP A 221 -1.46 -7.65 22.15
C ASP A 221 -2.28 -7.57 20.85
N GLN A 222 -2.85 -6.40 20.54
CA GLN A 222 -3.67 -6.15 19.35
C GLN A 222 -2.92 -5.35 18.27
N GLN A 223 -1.71 -4.89 18.55
CA GLN A 223 -0.93 -4.06 17.64
C GLN A 223 -0.68 -4.74 16.29
N ILE A 224 -0.69 -3.95 15.24
CA ILE A 224 -0.49 -4.38 13.85
C ILE A 224 0.86 -3.87 13.32
N ASP A 225 1.43 -4.60 12.36
CA ASP A 225 2.68 -4.23 11.68
C ASP A 225 2.43 -4.15 10.16
N HIS A 226 2.91 -3.07 9.54
CA HIS A 226 2.78 -2.84 8.09
C HIS A 226 3.73 -3.69 7.23
N ARG A 227 4.78 -4.25 7.86
CA ARG A 227 5.80 -5.04 7.16
C ARG A 227 5.26 -6.43 6.84
N SER A 228 5.79 -7.06 5.79
CA SER A 228 5.54 -8.48 5.53
C SER A 228 6.07 -9.35 6.68
N TYR A 229 5.51 -10.54 6.86
CA TYR A 229 6.00 -11.49 7.87
C TYR A 229 7.50 -11.78 7.75
N ASP A 230 8.03 -11.90 6.52
CA ASP A 230 9.48 -12.03 6.29
C ASP A 230 10.28 -10.86 6.86
N ARG A 231 9.81 -9.62 6.67
CA ARG A 231 10.45 -8.41 7.21
C ARG A 231 10.30 -8.28 8.73
N GLN A 232 9.30 -8.90 9.30
CA GLN A 232 9.08 -8.99 10.74
C GLN A 232 9.93 -10.10 11.39
N GLY A 233 10.55 -10.98 10.61
CA GLY A 233 11.21 -12.19 11.11
C GLY A 233 10.21 -13.23 11.64
N SER A 234 8.95 -13.16 11.21
CA SER A 234 7.89 -14.08 11.61
C SER A 234 7.90 -15.32 10.71
N GLU A 235 7.73 -16.49 11.34
CA GLU A 235 7.57 -17.77 10.62
C GLU A 235 6.15 -17.99 10.08
N GLN A 236 5.22 -17.06 10.32
CA GLN A 236 3.85 -17.18 9.84
C GLN A 236 3.77 -17.10 8.31
N LEU A 237 2.86 -17.89 7.76
CA LEU A 237 2.57 -17.88 6.33
C LEU A 237 1.55 -16.78 6.00
N PRO A 238 1.78 -15.95 4.97
CA PRO A 238 0.83 -14.93 4.55
C PRO A 238 -0.36 -15.58 3.83
N THR A 239 -1.58 -15.09 4.11
CA THR A 239 -2.76 -15.45 3.32
C THR A 239 -2.75 -14.76 1.96
N ILE A 240 -3.43 -15.35 0.97
CA ILE A 240 -3.59 -14.78 -0.37
C ILE A 240 -4.91 -14.03 -0.49
N HIS A 241 -4.95 -13.02 -1.35
CA HIS A 241 -6.20 -12.29 -1.62
C HIS A 241 -7.22 -13.20 -2.33
N GLU A 242 -8.37 -13.42 -1.69
CA GLU A 242 -9.43 -14.28 -2.24
C GLU A 242 -10.16 -13.62 -3.40
N GLY A 243 -10.55 -12.35 -3.24
CA GLY A 243 -11.41 -11.63 -4.16
C GLY A 243 -12.89 -12.04 -4.00
N HIS A 244 -13.80 -11.17 -4.47
CA HIS A 244 -15.25 -11.32 -4.28
C HIS A 244 -15.81 -12.65 -4.82
N THR A 245 -15.36 -13.09 -6.01
CA THR A 245 -15.84 -14.32 -6.62
C THR A 245 -15.45 -15.55 -5.80
N ALA A 246 -14.20 -15.60 -5.30
CA ALA A 246 -13.75 -16.72 -4.48
C ALA A 246 -14.50 -16.77 -3.15
N GLN A 247 -14.76 -15.61 -2.54
CA GLN A 247 -15.56 -15.52 -1.31
C GLN A 247 -17.00 -16.00 -1.52
N GLN A 248 -17.63 -15.65 -2.65
CA GLN A 248 -18.98 -16.18 -2.99
C GLN A 248 -18.99 -17.68 -3.22
N MET A 249 -17.92 -18.23 -3.77
CA MET A 249 -17.79 -19.69 -3.95
C MET A 249 -17.57 -20.42 -2.62
N GLY A 250 -17.07 -19.74 -1.59
CA GLY A 250 -16.75 -20.33 -0.29
C GLY A 250 -15.78 -21.50 -0.43
N ASP A 251 -16.07 -22.61 0.24
CA ASP A 251 -15.20 -23.80 0.25
C ASP A 251 -15.02 -24.47 -1.12
N ARG A 252 -15.76 -24.07 -2.14
CA ARG A 252 -15.54 -24.53 -3.52
C ARG A 252 -14.37 -23.83 -4.20
N SER A 253 -13.84 -22.77 -3.60
CA SER A 253 -12.71 -22.00 -4.12
C SER A 253 -11.40 -22.53 -3.56
N GLU A 254 -10.46 -22.91 -4.42
CA GLU A 254 -9.12 -23.32 -4.04
C GLU A 254 -8.38 -22.23 -3.21
N ARG A 255 -8.65 -20.95 -3.49
CA ARG A 255 -8.06 -19.84 -2.73
C ARG A 255 -8.58 -19.76 -1.31
N VAL A 256 -9.87 -20.00 -1.10
CA VAL A 256 -10.47 -20.05 0.23
C VAL A 256 -9.94 -21.25 1.00
N GLN A 257 -9.90 -22.44 0.37
CA GLN A 257 -9.34 -23.65 0.99
C GLN A 257 -7.87 -23.44 1.39
N LEU A 258 -7.06 -22.86 0.50
CA LEU A 258 -5.66 -22.58 0.80
C LEU A 258 -5.51 -21.62 1.98
N ASN A 259 -6.32 -20.57 2.04
CA ASN A 259 -6.31 -19.64 3.17
C ASN A 259 -6.74 -20.29 4.48
N GLN A 260 -7.70 -21.21 4.44
CA GLN A 260 -8.08 -21.99 5.61
C GLN A 260 -6.93 -22.88 6.10
N GLN A 261 -6.21 -23.55 5.19
CA GLN A 261 -5.02 -24.34 5.51
C GLN A 261 -3.90 -23.47 6.11
N ILE A 262 -3.63 -22.31 5.51
CA ILE A 262 -2.65 -21.35 6.03
C ILE A 262 -3.02 -20.89 7.45
N LYS A 263 -4.28 -20.53 7.68
CA LYS A 263 -4.77 -20.12 9.01
C LYS A 263 -4.60 -21.25 10.04
N ALA A 264 -4.93 -22.48 9.67
CA ALA A 264 -4.77 -23.65 10.52
C ALA A 264 -3.29 -23.92 10.87
N ALA A 265 -2.40 -23.83 9.87
CA ALA A 265 -0.95 -23.99 10.06
C ALA A 265 -0.39 -22.89 10.97
N ASN A 266 -0.77 -21.64 10.78
CA ASN A 266 -0.34 -20.52 11.63
C ASN A 266 -0.85 -20.69 13.08
N HIS A 267 -2.07 -21.21 13.26
CA HIS A 267 -2.58 -21.51 14.60
C HIS A 267 -1.76 -22.60 15.30
N GLN A 268 -1.45 -23.69 14.59
CA GLN A 268 -0.60 -24.76 15.12
C GLN A 268 0.80 -24.24 15.47
N LEU A 269 1.38 -23.38 14.64
CA LEU A 269 2.67 -22.74 14.89
C LEU A 269 2.63 -21.92 16.18
N ALA A 270 1.58 -21.10 16.36
CA ALA A 270 1.41 -20.29 17.58
C ALA A 270 1.28 -21.17 18.83
N GLU A 271 0.54 -22.28 18.77
CA GLU A 271 0.42 -23.23 19.89
C GLU A 271 1.77 -23.87 20.23
N LEU A 272 2.55 -24.28 19.22
CA LEU A 272 3.87 -24.87 19.42
C LEU A 272 4.84 -23.88 20.05
N GLN A 273 4.83 -22.62 19.57
CA GLN A 273 5.64 -21.54 20.14
C GLN A 273 5.26 -21.23 21.58
N ALA A 274 3.96 -21.25 21.91
CA ALA A 274 3.52 -21.07 23.30
C ALA A 274 4.00 -22.22 24.22
N LYS A 275 3.92 -23.48 23.77
CA LYS A 275 4.43 -24.64 24.48
C LYS A 275 5.95 -24.55 24.68
N LEU A 276 6.68 -24.15 23.63
CA LEU A 276 8.12 -23.96 23.71
C LEU A 276 8.50 -22.91 24.77
N LYS A 277 7.83 -21.75 24.77
CA LYS A 277 8.02 -20.72 25.82
C LYS A 277 7.74 -21.25 27.22
N GLN A 278 6.72 -22.07 27.37
CA GLN A 278 6.41 -22.70 28.68
C GLN A 278 7.53 -23.63 29.13
N ILE A 279 8.04 -24.49 28.23
CA ILE A 279 9.16 -25.40 28.51
C ILE A 279 10.42 -24.59 28.89
N GLN A 280 10.74 -23.55 28.14
CA GLN A 280 11.88 -22.66 28.43
C GLN A 280 11.77 -22.03 29.83
N ARG A 281 10.56 -21.57 30.23
CA ARG A 281 10.33 -21.06 31.60
C ARG A 281 10.53 -22.13 32.65
N MET A 282 10.05 -23.36 32.43
CA MET A 282 10.25 -24.48 33.33
C MET A 282 11.74 -24.83 33.48
N ILE A 283 12.49 -24.86 32.39
CA ILE A 283 13.95 -25.10 32.40
C ILE A 283 14.65 -23.99 33.21
N ALA A 284 14.31 -22.72 32.98
CA ALA A 284 14.89 -21.59 33.72
C ALA A 284 14.63 -21.72 35.26
N GLN A 285 13.41 -22.10 35.64
CA GLN A 285 13.06 -22.34 37.04
C GLN A 285 13.82 -23.52 37.65
N LEU A 286 14.01 -24.61 36.89
CA LEU A 286 14.81 -25.75 37.34
C LEU A 286 16.28 -25.37 37.53
N ILE A 287 16.86 -24.62 36.59
CA ILE A 287 18.24 -24.12 36.70
C ILE A 287 18.39 -23.27 37.98
N GLN A 288 17.45 -22.35 38.20
CA GLN A 288 17.48 -21.50 39.40
C GLN A 288 17.41 -22.33 40.66
N ARG A 289 16.53 -23.33 40.78
CA ARG A 289 16.44 -24.23 41.96
C ARG A 289 17.72 -25.04 42.14
N LEU A 290 18.33 -25.54 41.06
CA LEU A 290 19.61 -26.25 41.14
C LEU A 290 20.71 -25.33 41.65
N GLN A 291 20.78 -24.09 41.22
CA GLN A 291 21.74 -23.09 41.69
C GLN A 291 21.54 -22.81 43.17
N GLU A 292 20.31 -22.68 43.64
CA GLU A 292 20.00 -22.50 45.08
C GLU A 292 20.48 -23.70 45.90
N VAL A 293 20.22 -24.92 45.46
CA VAL A 293 20.66 -26.16 46.14
C VAL A 293 22.19 -26.26 46.15
N ILE A 294 22.85 -25.94 45.05
CA ILE A 294 24.31 -25.91 44.96
C ILE A 294 24.88 -24.88 45.93
N ASN A 295 24.36 -23.67 45.94
CA ASN A 295 24.79 -22.60 46.82
C ASN A 295 24.59 -22.95 48.30
N GLU A 296 23.47 -23.59 48.63
CA GLU A 296 23.23 -24.08 50.01
C GLU A 296 24.22 -25.16 50.40
N ARG A 297 24.55 -26.11 49.51
CA ARG A 297 25.54 -27.14 49.77
C ARG A 297 26.96 -26.57 49.95
N VAL A 298 27.34 -25.60 49.07
CA VAL A 298 28.63 -24.89 49.16
C VAL A 298 28.75 -24.14 50.48
N ARG A 299 27.70 -23.48 50.94
CA ARG A 299 27.70 -22.83 52.30
C ARG A 299 27.88 -23.83 53.44
N ARG A 300 27.25 -25.02 53.37
CA ARG A 300 27.36 -26.06 54.39
C ARG A 300 28.77 -26.66 54.55
N ILE A 301 29.57 -26.64 53.48
CA ILE A 301 30.94 -27.12 53.48
C ILE A 301 31.96 -25.98 53.68
N GLY A 302 31.50 -24.78 54.11
CA GLY A 302 32.34 -23.65 54.48
C GLY A 302 33.07 -22.93 53.36
N LEU A 303 32.67 -23.15 52.11
CA LEU A 303 33.18 -22.43 50.94
C LEU A 303 32.28 -21.23 50.59
N ASN A 304 32.89 -20.12 50.17
CA ASN A 304 32.11 -18.97 49.68
C ASN A 304 31.50 -19.27 48.32
N PRO A 305 30.21 -19.00 48.10
CA PRO A 305 29.54 -19.26 46.79
C PRO A 305 30.17 -18.55 45.60
N THR A 306 30.86 -17.43 45.83
CA THR A 306 31.55 -16.65 44.78
C THR A 306 32.79 -17.36 44.23
N ASP A 307 33.45 -18.22 45.00
CA ASP A 307 34.66 -18.89 44.54
C ASP A 307 34.36 -20.15 43.70
N ALA A 308 33.19 -20.75 43.89
CA ALA A 308 32.75 -21.92 43.13
C ALA A 308 32.13 -21.57 41.75
N THR A 309 31.58 -20.35 41.59
CA THR A 309 30.91 -19.96 40.37
C THR A 309 31.87 -19.42 39.27
N THR A 310 33.03 -18.89 39.68
CA THR A 310 33.99 -18.31 38.73
C THR A 310 34.79 -19.37 37.96
N GLY A 311 34.87 -20.61 38.49
CA GLY A 311 35.57 -21.73 37.83
C GLY A 311 34.68 -22.54 36.87
N ALA A 312 33.37 -22.62 37.12
CA ALA A 312 32.46 -23.50 36.37
C ALA A 312 31.72 -22.81 35.19
N ILE A 313 31.62 -21.48 35.23
CA ILE A 313 30.89 -20.74 34.16
C ILE A 313 31.79 -20.39 32.95
N LYS A 314 33.13 -20.40 33.11
CA LYS A 314 34.02 -20.16 31.96
C LYS A 314 34.14 -21.33 30.99
N SER A 315 33.57 -22.51 31.31
CA SER A 315 33.62 -23.70 30.46
C SER A 315 32.25 -24.14 29.89
N ALA A 316 31.20 -23.38 30.14
CA ALA A 316 29.85 -23.66 29.59
C ALA A 316 29.26 -22.44 28.92
N GLU A 317 30.02 -21.78 28.04
CA GLU A 317 29.35 -21.23 26.87
C GLU A 317 28.84 -22.45 26.09
N PRO A 318 27.53 -22.56 25.82
CA PRO A 318 27.09 -23.51 24.81
C PRO A 318 27.74 -23.06 23.49
N THR A 319 28.82 -23.66 23.11
CA THR A 319 29.17 -23.81 21.70
C THR A 319 27.96 -24.53 21.11
N VAL A 320 26.99 -23.74 20.69
CA VAL A 320 26.09 -24.16 19.64
C VAL A 320 27.02 -24.41 18.47
N THR A 321 27.50 -25.64 18.38
CA THR A 321 27.94 -26.19 17.11
C THR A 321 26.66 -26.04 16.26
N GLU A 322 26.63 -24.95 15.49
CA GLU A 322 25.76 -24.83 14.33
C GLU A 322 26.05 -26.07 13.51
N THR A 323 25.30 -27.13 13.81
CA THR A 323 25.35 -28.32 13.00
C THR A 323 24.92 -27.87 11.62
N ASN A 324 25.65 -28.26 10.61
CA ASN A 324 25.46 -28.04 9.17
C ASN A 324 24.01 -28.29 8.68
N THR A 325 23.12 -28.67 9.57
CA THR A 325 21.71 -28.93 9.38
C THR A 325 20.90 -27.66 9.14
N ASP A 326 21.21 -26.55 9.84
CA ASP A 326 20.43 -25.30 9.69
C ASP A 326 20.75 -24.60 8.36
N ALA A 327 22.02 -24.61 7.95
CA ALA A 327 22.41 -24.10 6.64
C ALA A 327 21.78 -24.94 5.51
N GLN A 328 21.74 -26.27 5.65
CA GLN A 328 21.11 -27.16 4.68
C GLN A 328 19.57 -27.01 4.66
N ILE A 329 18.94 -26.78 5.79
CA ILE A 329 17.51 -26.51 5.90
C ILE A 329 17.18 -25.16 5.25
N GLN A 330 17.97 -24.12 5.53
CA GLN A 330 17.81 -22.81 4.91
C GLN A 330 18.03 -22.84 3.40
N GLN A 331 19.05 -23.60 2.94
CA GLN A 331 19.30 -23.78 1.52
C GLN A 331 18.17 -24.53 0.81
N ARG A 332 17.65 -25.62 1.36
CA ARG A 332 16.47 -26.32 0.83
C ARG A 332 15.20 -25.46 0.82
N GLN A 333 15.00 -24.66 1.86
CA GLN A 333 13.88 -23.72 1.90
C GLN A 333 14.03 -22.60 0.86
N ALA A 334 15.25 -22.09 0.63
CA ALA A 334 15.52 -21.12 -0.42
C ALA A 334 15.28 -21.70 -1.83
N GLU A 335 15.72 -22.93 -2.10
CA GLU A 335 15.48 -23.64 -3.36
C GLU A 335 13.99 -23.94 -3.60
N GLN A 336 13.25 -24.30 -2.54
CA GLN A 336 11.80 -24.48 -2.63
C GLN A 336 11.05 -23.16 -2.89
N ARG A 337 11.50 -22.05 -2.27
CA ARG A 337 10.96 -20.70 -2.53
C ARG A 337 11.25 -20.26 -3.96
N GLU A 338 12.45 -20.47 -4.46
CA GLU A 338 12.83 -20.12 -5.83
C GLU A 338 12.04 -20.93 -6.87
N SER A 339 11.80 -22.21 -6.60
CA SER A 339 11.00 -23.08 -7.47
C SER A 339 9.51 -22.70 -7.46
N ALA A 340 8.97 -22.26 -6.32
CA ALA A 340 7.60 -21.74 -6.20
C ALA A 340 7.42 -20.43 -6.98
N ILE A 341 8.38 -19.50 -6.86
CA ILE A 341 8.39 -18.24 -7.61
C ILE A 341 8.49 -18.50 -9.12
N LYS A 342 9.33 -19.46 -9.55
CA LYS A 342 9.45 -19.85 -10.96
C LYS A 342 8.18 -20.51 -11.50
N ARG A 343 7.44 -21.26 -10.69
CA ARG A 343 6.11 -21.79 -11.07
C ARG A 343 5.08 -20.66 -11.20
N GLN A 344 5.05 -19.75 -10.25
CA GLN A 344 4.12 -18.61 -10.25
C GLN A 344 4.34 -17.67 -11.45
N ASN A 345 5.59 -17.42 -11.83
CA ASN A 345 5.93 -16.63 -13.02
C ASN A 345 5.55 -17.33 -14.32
N ARG A 346 5.71 -18.66 -14.42
CA ARG A 346 5.27 -19.46 -15.59
C ARG A 346 3.75 -19.46 -15.75
N ASP A 347 3.00 -19.51 -14.67
CA ASP A 347 1.53 -19.47 -14.72
C ASP A 347 1.05 -18.06 -15.09
N HIS A 348 1.78 -17.02 -14.70
CA HIS A 348 1.51 -15.63 -15.10
C HIS A 348 1.79 -15.39 -16.60
N GLU A 349 2.83 -16.01 -17.15
CA GLU A 349 3.16 -15.98 -18.58
C GLU A 349 2.17 -16.80 -19.41
N ARG A 350 1.72 -17.96 -18.94
CA ARG A 350 0.66 -18.75 -19.59
C ARG A 350 -0.68 -18.04 -19.60
N GLY A 351 -1.01 -17.30 -18.53
CA GLY A 351 -2.21 -16.46 -18.48
C GLY A 351 -2.20 -15.30 -19.48
N ARG A 352 -1.01 -14.78 -19.84
CA ARG A 352 -0.83 -13.74 -20.87
C ARG A 352 -0.93 -14.27 -22.30
N SER A 353 -0.54 -15.53 -22.53
CA SER A 353 -0.57 -16.16 -23.86
C SER A 353 -1.99 -16.47 -24.36
N ASN A 354 -2.97 -16.56 -23.47
CA ASN A 354 -4.38 -16.82 -23.83
C ASN A 354 -5.16 -15.55 -24.25
N TYR A 355 -4.52 -14.38 -24.25
CA TYR A 355 -5.07 -13.14 -24.80
C TYR A 355 -4.39 -12.79 -26.12
N ALA A 356 -4.47 -13.70 -27.11
CA ALA A 356 -4.17 -13.34 -28.49
C ALA A 356 -5.25 -12.35 -29.00
N PRO A 357 -4.87 -11.21 -29.57
CA PRO A 357 -5.85 -10.29 -30.14
C PRO A 357 -6.58 -11.00 -31.29
N LYS A 358 -7.92 -10.99 -31.24
CA LYS A 358 -8.75 -11.51 -32.34
C LYS A 358 -8.34 -10.83 -33.63
N PRO A 359 -8.21 -11.55 -34.76
CA PRO A 359 -7.86 -10.97 -36.05
C PRO A 359 -8.89 -9.90 -36.44
N ARG A 360 -8.37 -8.77 -36.87
CA ARG A 360 -9.14 -7.63 -37.33
C ARG A 360 -9.87 -8.06 -38.60
N ILE A 361 -11.19 -8.19 -38.54
CA ILE A 361 -12.02 -8.42 -39.74
C ILE A 361 -11.96 -7.11 -40.55
N GLU A 362 -11.26 -7.13 -41.68
CA GLU A 362 -11.31 -6.06 -42.67
C GLU A 362 -12.70 -6.04 -43.29
N ARG A 363 -13.42 -4.95 -43.10
CA ARG A 363 -14.67 -4.71 -43.84
C ARG A 363 -14.31 -4.35 -45.29
N PRO A 364 -15.00 -4.92 -46.29
CA PRO A 364 -14.75 -4.55 -47.68
C PRO A 364 -15.08 -3.08 -47.94
N ASN A 365 -14.16 -2.45 -48.65
CA ASN A 365 -14.23 -1.04 -49.06
C ASN A 365 -15.44 -0.82 -49.97
N GLN A 366 -16.54 -0.26 -49.47
CA GLN A 366 -17.64 0.21 -50.27
C GLN A 366 -17.22 1.55 -50.88
N GLY A 367 -16.97 1.51 -52.20
CA GLY A 367 -16.59 2.64 -53.00
C GLY A 367 -17.62 3.77 -52.94
N ASN A 368 -17.13 4.95 -52.60
CA ASN A 368 -17.87 6.19 -52.47
C ASN A 368 -18.08 6.76 -53.88
N GLN A 369 -19.21 6.42 -54.57
CA GLN A 369 -19.65 7.12 -55.79
C GLN A 369 -20.38 8.39 -55.38
N ARG A 370 -19.77 9.54 -55.62
CA ARG A 370 -20.42 10.85 -55.51
C ARG A 370 -21.34 11.07 -56.75
N PRO A 371 -22.61 11.46 -56.59
CA PRO A 371 -23.43 11.92 -57.70
C PRO A 371 -23.01 13.34 -58.11
N GLY A 372 -22.80 13.54 -59.37
CA GLY A 372 -22.51 14.83 -59.97
C GLY A 372 -23.72 15.78 -59.98
N PRO A 373 -23.49 17.11 -60.22
CA PRO A 373 -24.53 18.11 -60.12
C PRO A 373 -25.47 18.03 -61.34
N ARG A 374 -26.80 18.04 -61.09
CA ARG A 374 -27.82 18.26 -62.13
C ARG A 374 -28.00 19.77 -62.34
N ARG A 375 -28.09 20.11 -63.62
CA ARG A 375 -28.47 21.44 -64.12
C ARG A 375 -29.88 21.82 -63.73
#